data_517b39ce8a1168db72dabadf7d8ba739
#
_entry.id   517b39ce8a1168db72dabadf7d8ba739
#
_cell.length_a   1.000
_cell.length_b   1.000
_cell.length_c   1.000
_cell.angle_alpha   90.00
_cell.angle_beta   90.00
_cell.angle_gamma   90.00
#
_symmetry.space_group_name_H-M   'P 1'
#
loop_
_entity.id
_entity.type
_entity.pdbx_description
1 polymer ?
#
loop_
_entity_poly.entity_id
_entity_poly.type
_entity_poly.pdbx_seq_one_letter_code
_entity_poly.pdbx_strand_id
1 'polypeptide(L)'
;MAGFALCSASAAAQASDMLGATEAEIQDQQRWRVIFSPYVWGASLNGTAGVLGYSTDVKMPFHEIFKNLDVGLMGNLEVTNGTFGVYVDGQYVKTSQDEDILDNELALQVINTTLAAGAYYRVYEQELGGATLFGRPRVFAIEPTLGVRWTQIDAKVEVGPMTARRKVQWTDPFIGARMIYDIDDRWNFAAEADIGGFGAGTDFSAHGQAYLGYRTMIHDVPTMFRVGYRVLYQDYDGGDNVSDFKYRVTQHGPVVGLSITF
;
A
#
# COMPACT_ATOMS: atom_id res chain seq x y z
N MET A 1 -32.35 13.93 62.94
CA MET A 1 -32.58 13.74 61.52
C MET A 1 -31.56 14.54 60.75
N ALA A 2 -30.33 14.05 60.62
CA ALA A 2 -29.30 14.67 59.81
C ALA A 2 -28.26 13.56 59.45
N GLY A 3 -28.53 12.74 58.46
CA GLY A 3 -27.66 11.63 58.12
C GLY A 3 -27.83 11.05 56.71
N PHE A 4 -28.69 11.62 55.85
CA PHE A 4 -28.99 11.03 54.51
C PHE A 4 -28.56 11.90 53.31
N ALA A 5 -28.00 13.09 53.51
CA ALA A 5 -27.67 13.98 52.39
C ALA A 5 -26.23 13.91 51.86
N LEU A 6 -25.31 13.17 52.51
CA LEU A 6 -23.87 13.11 52.13
C LEU A 6 -23.51 11.93 51.22
N CYS A 7 -24.35 10.89 51.09
CA CYS A 7 -24.05 9.75 50.25
C CYS A 7 -24.46 9.93 48.75
N SER A 8 -25.39 10.85 48.45
CA SER A 8 -25.87 11.05 47.07
C SER A 8 -24.95 11.95 46.23
N ALA A 9 -24.20 12.85 46.87
CA ALA A 9 -23.29 13.74 46.13
C ALA A 9 -22.01 13.05 45.63
N SER A 10 -21.50 12.04 46.39
CA SER A 10 -20.31 11.30 45.97
C SER A 10 -20.57 10.32 44.83
N ALA A 11 -21.76 9.70 44.76
CA ALA A 11 -22.13 8.81 43.68
C ALA A 11 -22.37 9.55 42.35
N ALA A 12 -22.94 10.78 42.41
CA ALA A 12 -23.13 11.60 41.21
C ALA A 12 -21.82 12.17 40.69
N ALA A 13 -20.86 12.54 41.55
CA ALA A 13 -19.52 12.98 41.14
C ALA A 13 -18.72 11.84 40.49
N GLN A 14 -18.77 10.62 41.03
CA GLN A 14 -18.11 9.44 40.45
C GLN A 14 -18.73 9.04 39.10
N ALA A 15 -20.04 9.13 38.94
CA ALA A 15 -20.72 8.84 37.68
C ALA A 15 -20.39 9.90 36.62
N SER A 16 -20.26 11.18 36.96
CA SER A 16 -19.85 12.24 36.03
C SER A 16 -18.38 12.11 35.61
N ASP A 17 -17.49 11.69 36.51
CA ASP A 17 -16.08 11.44 36.20
C ASP A 17 -15.92 10.20 35.32
N MET A 18 -16.71 9.14 35.52
CA MET A 18 -16.70 7.97 34.64
C MET A 18 -17.26 8.28 33.25
N LEU A 19 -18.32 9.08 33.15
CA LEU A 19 -18.88 9.54 31.87
C LEU A 19 -17.91 10.48 31.13
N GLY A 20 -17.26 11.38 31.83
CA GLY A 20 -16.24 12.25 31.26
C GLY A 20 -14.99 11.51 30.79
N ALA A 21 -14.54 10.48 31.51
CA ALA A 21 -13.46 9.63 31.11
C ALA A 21 -13.83 8.81 29.84
N THR A 22 -15.04 8.29 29.77
CA THR A 22 -15.54 7.55 28.60
C THR A 22 -15.68 8.45 27.37
N GLU A 23 -16.14 9.69 27.51
CA GLU A 23 -16.21 10.65 26.41
C GLU A 23 -14.83 11.11 25.94
N ALA A 24 -13.87 11.29 26.84
CA ALA A 24 -12.49 11.62 26.49
C ALA A 24 -11.78 10.47 25.76
N GLU A 25 -12.01 9.22 26.17
CA GLU A 25 -11.49 8.03 25.48
C GLU A 25 -12.11 7.88 24.10
N ILE A 26 -13.41 8.10 23.94
CA ILE A 26 -14.09 8.07 22.64
C ILE A 26 -13.58 9.20 21.73
N GLN A 27 -13.35 10.39 22.25
CA GLN A 27 -12.80 11.51 21.47
C GLN A 27 -11.35 11.26 21.04
N ASP A 28 -10.53 10.62 21.86
CA ASP A 28 -9.16 10.29 21.49
C ASP A 28 -9.09 9.17 20.45
N GLN A 29 -10.03 8.22 20.48
CA GLN A 29 -10.17 7.16 19.46
C GLN A 29 -10.58 7.71 18.09
N GLN A 30 -11.36 8.80 18.03
CA GLN A 30 -11.82 9.44 16.78
C GLN A 30 -10.90 10.55 16.27
N ARG A 31 -9.74 10.73 16.87
CA ARG A 31 -8.78 11.75 16.45
C ARG A 31 -8.18 11.42 15.10
N TRP A 32 -8.23 12.36 14.16
CA TRP A 32 -7.57 12.23 12.88
C TRP A 32 -6.06 12.12 13.04
N ARG A 33 -5.46 11.21 12.30
CA ARG A 33 -4.03 10.93 12.29
C ARG A 33 -3.54 10.89 10.88
N VAL A 34 -2.29 11.28 10.71
CA VAL A 34 -1.56 11.13 9.46
C VAL A 34 -0.52 10.03 9.68
N ILE A 35 -0.50 9.05 8.80
CA ILE A 35 0.46 7.95 8.83
C ILE A 35 1.27 8.01 7.54
N PHE A 36 2.57 8.27 7.66
CA PHE A 36 3.50 8.21 6.54
C PHE A 36 4.29 6.92 6.59
N SER A 37 4.30 6.19 5.49
CA SER A 37 4.89 4.85 5.42
C SER A 37 5.81 4.71 4.21
N PRO A 38 7.08 5.14 4.30
CA PRO A 38 8.08 4.80 3.30
C PRO A 38 8.38 3.31 3.33
N TYR A 39 8.58 2.71 2.15
CA TYR A 39 8.91 1.29 2.04
C TYR A 39 9.80 1.01 0.82
N VAL A 40 10.35 -0.20 0.79
CA VAL A 40 11.03 -0.79 -0.36
C VAL A 40 10.34 -2.09 -0.70
N TRP A 41 9.96 -2.25 -1.95
CA TRP A 41 9.41 -3.49 -2.49
C TRP A 41 10.41 -4.15 -3.43
N GLY A 42 10.93 -5.31 -3.04
CA GLY A 42 11.82 -6.13 -3.83
C GLY A 42 11.06 -6.96 -4.87
N ALA A 43 10.41 -6.27 -5.83
CA ALA A 43 9.58 -6.93 -6.82
C ALA A 43 10.39 -7.69 -7.86
N SER A 44 9.97 -8.92 -8.17
CA SER A 44 10.30 -9.68 -9.38
C SER A 44 9.14 -9.57 -10.37
N LEU A 45 9.42 -9.57 -11.67
CA LEU A 45 8.41 -9.53 -12.74
C LEU A 45 8.38 -10.87 -13.45
N ASN A 46 7.17 -11.42 -13.61
CA ASN A 46 6.93 -12.64 -14.38
C ASN A 46 5.66 -12.48 -15.22
N GLY A 47 5.73 -12.80 -16.51
CA GLY A 47 4.58 -12.71 -17.39
C GLY A 47 4.96 -12.56 -18.85
N THR A 48 4.11 -11.89 -19.62
CA THR A 48 4.33 -11.59 -21.02
C THR A 48 4.08 -10.11 -21.29
N ALA A 49 4.93 -9.51 -22.11
CA ALA A 49 4.71 -8.17 -22.64
C ALA A 49 4.84 -8.23 -24.17
N GLY A 50 4.02 -7.47 -24.88
CA GLY A 50 3.98 -7.49 -26.33
C GLY A 50 3.77 -6.12 -26.95
N VAL A 51 4.29 -5.95 -28.17
CA VAL A 51 4.12 -4.76 -28.99
C VAL A 51 3.91 -5.18 -30.43
N LEU A 52 2.92 -4.61 -31.14
CA LEU A 52 2.64 -4.86 -32.56
C LEU A 52 2.39 -6.35 -32.90
N GLY A 53 1.70 -7.08 -32.01
CA GLY A 53 1.38 -8.49 -32.21
C GLY A 53 2.52 -9.48 -31.86
N TYR A 54 3.70 -8.99 -31.48
CA TYR A 54 4.79 -9.81 -30.97
C TYR A 54 4.79 -9.78 -29.46
N SER A 55 4.72 -10.95 -28.83
CA SER A 55 4.79 -11.10 -27.37
C SER A 55 6.10 -11.81 -26.98
N THR A 56 6.71 -11.36 -25.92
CA THR A 56 7.88 -11.99 -25.31
C THR A 56 7.63 -12.29 -23.85
N ASP A 57 8.22 -13.37 -23.35
CA ASP A 57 8.20 -13.67 -21.93
C ASP A 57 9.06 -12.66 -21.16
N VAL A 58 8.46 -12.08 -20.13
CA VAL A 58 9.15 -11.22 -19.16
C VAL A 58 9.44 -12.04 -17.94
N LYS A 59 10.71 -12.25 -17.64
CA LYS A 59 11.17 -12.88 -16.40
C LYS A 59 12.36 -12.12 -15.87
N MET A 60 12.07 -11.19 -14.95
CA MET A 60 13.09 -10.34 -14.32
C MET A 60 13.06 -10.59 -12.80
N PRO A 61 14.01 -11.35 -12.27
CA PRO A 61 14.15 -11.54 -10.84
C PRO A 61 14.60 -10.25 -10.16
N PHE A 62 14.23 -10.06 -8.90
CA PHE A 62 14.50 -8.84 -8.14
C PHE A 62 15.98 -8.42 -8.18
N HIS A 63 16.92 -9.38 -8.11
CA HIS A 63 18.34 -9.05 -8.08
C HIS A 63 18.84 -8.42 -9.39
N GLU A 64 18.23 -8.72 -10.53
CA GLU A 64 18.53 -8.08 -11.81
C GLU A 64 17.95 -6.66 -11.85
N ILE A 65 16.72 -6.49 -11.38
CA ILE A 65 16.10 -5.16 -11.25
C ILE A 65 16.93 -4.29 -10.33
N PHE A 66 17.39 -4.84 -9.19
CA PHE A 66 18.18 -4.09 -8.22
C PHE A 66 19.56 -3.69 -8.74
N LYS A 67 20.21 -4.55 -9.55
CA LYS A 67 21.51 -4.23 -10.19
C LYS A 67 21.41 -3.04 -11.15
N ASN A 68 20.28 -2.94 -11.84
CA ASN A 68 20.02 -1.94 -12.88
C ASN A 68 19.18 -0.77 -12.36
N LEU A 69 18.98 -0.67 -11.03
CA LEU A 69 18.15 0.35 -10.39
C LEU A 69 18.88 1.68 -10.32
N ASP A 70 18.39 2.67 -11.05
CA ASP A 70 18.86 4.06 -10.94
C ASP A 70 18.21 4.80 -9.77
N VAL A 71 16.87 4.70 -9.67
CA VAL A 71 16.06 5.38 -8.65
C VAL A 71 14.87 4.52 -8.28
N GLY A 72 14.63 4.37 -6.98
CA GLY A 72 13.42 3.76 -6.43
C GLY A 72 12.85 4.63 -5.31
N LEU A 73 11.62 5.11 -5.49
CA LEU A 73 10.87 5.85 -4.46
C LEU A 73 9.54 5.16 -4.24
N MET A 74 9.25 4.78 -3.00
CA MET A 74 8.02 4.09 -2.65
C MET A 74 7.52 4.56 -1.28
N GLY A 75 6.22 4.81 -1.19
CA GLY A 75 5.64 5.25 0.07
C GLY A 75 4.12 5.33 0.03
N ASN A 76 3.53 5.27 1.21
CA ASN A 76 2.10 5.42 1.44
C ASN A 76 1.87 6.57 2.42
N LEU A 77 0.87 7.37 2.14
CA LEU A 77 0.34 8.40 3.04
C LEU A 77 -1.12 8.08 3.33
N GLU A 78 -1.46 7.94 4.59
CA GLU A 78 -2.81 7.63 5.06
C GLU A 78 -3.28 8.70 6.05
N VAL A 79 -4.54 9.10 5.93
CA VAL A 79 -5.23 9.98 6.88
C VAL A 79 -6.46 9.25 7.39
N THR A 80 -6.54 9.03 8.70
CA THR A 80 -7.59 8.20 9.31
C THR A 80 -8.02 8.67 10.68
N ASN A 81 -9.29 8.44 11.01
CA ASN A 81 -9.81 8.56 12.37
C ASN A 81 -9.97 7.20 13.08
N GLY A 82 -9.47 6.11 12.45
CA GLY A 82 -9.58 4.76 12.97
C GLY A 82 -10.81 3.98 12.48
N THR A 83 -11.90 4.65 12.11
CA THR A 83 -13.10 4.05 11.51
C THR A 83 -13.13 4.27 10.00
N PHE A 84 -12.82 5.46 9.56
CA PHE A 84 -12.69 5.84 8.15
C PHE A 84 -11.29 6.32 7.86
N GLY A 85 -10.80 6.06 6.66
CA GLY A 85 -9.53 6.59 6.19
C GLY A 85 -9.47 6.69 4.68
N VAL A 86 -8.56 7.55 4.25
CA VAL A 86 -8.15 7.72 2.85
C VAL A 86 -6.65 7.55 2.74
N TYR A 87 -6.18 7.03 1.63
CA TYR A 87 -4.75 6.83 1.42
C TYR A 87 -4.31 7.06 -0.02
N VAL A 88 -3.03 7.35 -0.16
CA VAL A 88 -2.33 7.38 -1.45
C VAL A 88 -1.08 6.53 -1.32
N ASP A 89 -0.92 5.54 -2.19
CA ASP A 89 0.28 4.70 -2.31
C ASP A 89 0.97 5.00 -3.63
N GLY A 90 2.26 5.32 -3.58
CA GLY A 90 3.06 5.71 -4.72
C GLY A 90 4.32 4.88 -4.88
N GLN A 91 4.62 4.50 -6.13
CA GLN A 91 5.83 3.82 -6.53
C GLN A 91 6.40 4.47 -7.78
N TYR A 92 7.69 4.76 -7.76
CA TYR A 92 8.47 5.19 -8.90
C TYR A 92 9.75 4.37 -8.96
N VAL A 93 9.92 3.61 -10.02
CA VAL A 93 11.10 2.76 -10.25
C VAL A 93 11.66 3.07 -11.63
N LYS A 94 12.92 3.49 -11.66
CA LYS A 94 13.68 3.71 -12.89
C LYS A 94 14.83 2.73 -12.92
N THR A 95 14.94 1.98 -14.02
CA THR A 95 16.03 1.04 -14.29
C THR A 95 16.68 1.37 -15.62
N SER A 96 18.01 1.24 -15.69
CA SER A 96 18.78 1.35 -16.93
C SER A 96 19.70 0.15 -17.07
N GLN A 97 19.78 -0.39 -18.28
CA GLN A 97 20.63 -1.51 -18.64
C GLN A 97 21.35 -1.19 -19.95
N ASP A 98 22.67 -1.27 -19.93
CA ASP A 98 23.52 -1.08 -21.09
C ASP A 98 24.19 -2.41 -21.43
N GLU A 99 24.07 -2.84 -22.69
CA GLU A 99 24.71 -4.05 -23.23
C GLU A 99 25.40 -3.73 -24.56
N ASP A 100 26.59 -4.26 -24.76
CA ASP A 100 27.32 -4.18 -26.03
C ASP A 100 26.87 -5.32 -26.96
N ILE A 101 26.22 -5.01 -28.07
CA ILE A 101 25.78 -5.95 -29.07
C ILE A 101 26.40 -5.62 -30.44
N LEU A 102 27.29 -6.47 -30.94
CA LEU A 102 27.86 -6.38 -32.30
C LEU A 102 28.41 -4.98 -32.64
N ASP A 103 29.31 -4.45 -31.84
CA ASP A 103 29.92 -3.12 -31.97
C ASP A 103 28.94 -1.93 -31.82
N ASN A 104 27.71 -2.15 -31.38
CA ASN A 104 26.76 -1.11 -31.03
C ASN A 104 26.39 -1.21 -29.55
N GLU A 105 26.29 -0.07 -28.92
CA GLU A 105 25.78 0.08 -27.54
C GLU A 105 24.25 -0.01 -27.57
N LEU A 106 23.67 -1.00 -26.88
CA LEU A 106 22.23 -1.13 -26.63
C LEU A 106 21.97 -0.59 -25.24
N ALA A 107 21.27 0.53 -25.14
CA ALA A 107 20.79 1.05 -23.87
C ALA A 107 19.26 0.86 -23.74
N LEU A 108 18.83 0.21 -22.66
CA LEU A 108 17.43 0.04 -22.31
C LEU A 108 17.14 0.78 -21.00
N GLN A 109 16.21 1.70 -21.04
CA GLN A 109 15.70 2.38 -19.84
C GLN A 109 14.21 2.11 -19.68
N VAL A 110 13.79 1.71 -18.48
CA VAL A 110 12.38 1.51 -18.13
C VAL A 110 12.04 2.30 -16.89
N ILE A 111 10.98 3.09 -16.98
CA ILE A 111 10.39 3.81 -15.84
C ILE A 111 9.00 3.20 -15.60
N ASN A 112 8.79 2.65 -14.43
CA ASN A 112 7.50 2.19 -13.96
C ASN A 112 7.02 3.10 -12.83
N THR A 113 5.84 3.70 -13.01
CA THR A 113 5.20 4.55 -12.02
C THR A 113 3.81 4.00 -11.73
N THR A 114 3.52 3.74 -10.47
CA THR A 114 2.17 3.35 -10.01
C THR A 114 1.73 4.30 -8.90
N LEU A 115 0.51 4.80 -9.01
CA LEU A 115 -0.12 5.64 -8.00
C LEU A 115 -1.53 5.09 -7.73
N ALA A 116 -1.79 4.66 -6.50
CA ALA A 116 -3.10 4.23 -6.05
C ALA A 116 -3.66 5.22 -5.03
N ALA A 117 -4.92 5.59 -5.17
CA ALA A 117 -5.65 6.38 -4.20
C ALA A 117 -6.92 5.63 -3.81
N GLY A 118 -7.19 5.52 -2.52
CA GLY A 118 -8.32 4.75 -2.03
C GLY A 118 -8.87 5.28 -0.70
N ALA A 119 -10.03 4.74 -0.37
CA ALA A 119 -10.69 4.96 0.90
C ALA A 119 -11.13 3.61 1.50
N TYR A 120 -11.28 3.60 2.81
CA TYR A 120 -11.79 2.43 3.53
C TYR A 120 -12.71 2.85 4.65
N TYR A 121 -13.56 1.91 5.07
CA TYR A 121 -14.43 2.09 6.22
C TYR A 121 -14.41 0.82 7.07
N ARG A 122 -14.21 0.95 8.40
CA ARG A 122 -14.20 -0.18 9.33
C ARG A 122 -15.63 -0.65 9.59
N VAL A 123 -15.97 -1.81 9.03
CA VAL A 123 -17.31 -2.42 9.18
C VAL A 123 -17.38 -3.42 10.32
N TYR A 124 -16.22 -3.93 10.76
CA TYR A 124 -16.13 -4.87 11.87
C TYR A 124 -14.93 -4.55 12.74
N GLU A 125 -15.13 -4.51 14.03
CA GLU A 125 -14.09 -4.38 15.04
C GLU A 125 -14.44 -5.25 16.25
N GLN A 126 -13.45 -5.99 16.71
CA GLN A 126 -13.52 -6.77 17.93
C GLN A 126 -12.31 -6.42 18.81
N GLU A 127 -12.56 -5.93 20.00
CA GLU A 127 -11.51 -5.72 20.99
C GLU A 127 -10.97 -7.06 21.50
N LEU A 128 -9.64 -7.16 21.54
CA LEU A 128 -8.92 -8.37 21.97
C LEU A 128 -8.44 -8.27 23.43
N GLY A 129 -8.78 -7.17 24.11
CA GLY A 129 -8.35 -6.86 25.47
C GLY A 129 -6.91 -6.33 25.52
N GLY A 130 -6.66 -5.47 26.49
CA GLY A 130 -5.40 -4.76 26.65
C GLY A 130 -5.19 -3.64 25.62
N ALA A 131 -4.09 -2.92 25.74
CA ALA A 131 -3.73 -1.81 24.86
C ALA A 131 -2.46 -2.12 24.05
N THR A 132 -2.34 -1.49 22.89
CA THR A 132 -1.11 -1.46 22.09
C THR A 132 -0.10 -0.53 22.74
N LEU A 133 1.17 -0.60 22.32
CA LEU A 133 2.23 0.31 22.74
C LEU A 133 1.87 1.79 22.46
N PHE A 134 0.98 2.05 21.51
CA PHE A 134 0.50 3.39 21.16
C PHE A 134 -0.72 3.84 21.97
N GLY A 135 -1.07 3.10 23.04
CA GLY A 135 -2.17 3.45 23.96
C GLY A 135 -3.56 3.15 23.44
N ARG A 136 -3.72 2.44 22.32
CA ARG A 136 -5.00 2.09 21.71
C ARG A 136 -5.46 0.70 22.10
N PRO A 137 -6.76 0.40 22.16
CA PRO A 137 -7.23 -0.96 22.29
C PRO A 137 -6.63 -1.87 21.23
N ARG A 138 -6.31 -3.10 21.62
CA ARG A 138 -5.93 -4.14 20.67
C ARG A 138 -7.18 -4.64 19.98
N VAL A 139 -7.14 -4.72 18.65
CA VAL A 139 -8.33 -5.05 17.85
C VAL A 139 -8.06 -6.11 16.79
N PHE A 140 -9.13 -6.82 16.44
CA PHE A 140 -9.30 -7.43 15.13
C PHE A 140 -10.30 -6.61 14.35
N ALA A 141 -9.93 -6.17 13.14
CA ALA A 141 -10.78 -5.30 12.34
C ALA A 141 -10.81 -5.72 10.88
N ILE A 142 -11.94 -5.47 10.21
CA ILE A 142 -12.15 -5.66 8.76
C ILE A 142 -12.63 -4.34 8.17
N GLU A 143 -11.97 -3.94 7.08
CA GLU A 143 -12.15 -2.65 6.42
C GLU A 143 -12.29 -2.86 4.91
N PRO A 144 -13.50 -2.92 4.34
CA PRO A 144 -13.72 -2.80 2.90
C PRO A 144 -13.02 -1.56 2.34
N THR A 145 -12.42 -1.71 1.17
CA THR A 145 -11.67 -0.64 0.47
C THR A 145 -12.20 -0.45 -0.95
N LEU A 146 -12.06 0.75 -1.46
CA LEU A 146 -12.30 1.07 -2.86
C LEU A 146 -11.35 2.18 -3.30
N GLY A 147 -11.04 2.23 -4.58
CA GLY A 147 -10.12 3.26 -5.08
C GLY A 147 -9.85 3.17 -6.56
N VAL A 148 -8.80 3.89 -6.96
CA VAL A 148 -8.27 3.91 -8.32
C VAL A 148 -6.77 3.70 -8.29
N ARG A 149 -6.23 2.95 -9.27
CA ARG A 149 -4.80 2.70 -9.45
C ARG A 149 -4.40 3.13 -10.84
N TRP A 150 -3.57 4.14 -10.94
CA TRP A 150 -2.95 4.59 -12.17
C TRP A 150 -1.57 3.97 -12.32
N THR A 151 -1.29 3.40 -13.50
CA THR A 151 0.00 2.81 -13.84
C THR A 151 0.52 3.42 -15.12
N GLN A 152 1.81 3.74 -15.17
CA GLN A 152 2.51 4.21 -16.36
C GLN A 152 3.81 3.43 -16.53
N ILE A 153 4.03 2.93 -17.74
CA ILE A 153 5.29 2.33 -18.17
C ILE A 153 5.85 3.18 -19.29
N ASP A 154 7.10 3.62 -19.14
CA ASP A 154 7.84 4.40 -20.14
C ASP A 154 9.14 3.65 -20.44
N ALA A 155 9.21 3.03 -21.59
CA ALA A 155 10.34 2.25 -22.06
C ALA A 155 11.06 3.00 -23.18
N LYS A 156 12.38 3.17 -23.07
CA LYS A 156 13.27 3.77 -24.07
C LYS A 156 14.35 2.78 -24.42
N VAL A 157 14.53 2.55 -25.74
CA VAL A 157 15.58 1.70 -26.30
C VAL A 157 16.44 2.56 -27.23
N GLU A 158 17.75 2.50 -27.04
CA GLU A 158 18.73 3.18 -27.89
C GLU A 158 19.68 2.14 -28.49
N VAL A 159 19.87 2.16 -29.82
CA VAL A 159 20.78 1.30 -30.55
C VAL A 159 21.62 2.17 -31.49
N GLY A 160 22.85 2.46 -31.12
CA GLY A 160 23.68 3.42 -31.84
C GLY A 160 22.98 4.79 -31.98
N PRO A 161 22.77 5.32 -33.20
CA PRO A 161 22.09 6.60 -33.42
C PRO A 161 20.55 6.50 -33.38
N MET A 162 19.97 5.31 -33.24
CA MET A 162 18.52 5.11 -33.25
C MET A 162 17.95 5.10 -31.84
N THR A 163 16.88 5.86 -31.63
CA THR A 163 16.14 5.88 -30.37
C THR A 163 14.69 5.56 -30.63
N ALA A 164 14.15 4.58 -29.90
CA ALA A 164 12.73 4.27 -29.84
C ALA A 164 12.22 4.46 -28.41
N ARG A 165 11.09 5.14 -28.24
CA ARG A 165 10.44 5.33 -26.92
C ARG A 165 8.97 4.97 -27.02
N ARG A 166 8.52 4.24 -26.00
CA ARG A 166 7.12 3.86 -25.85
C ARG A 166 6.64 4.20 -24.45
N LYS A 167 5.54 4.96 -24.38
CA LYS A 167 4.87 5.31 -23.13
C LYS A 167 3.44 4.80 -23.17
N VAL A 168 3.06 4.01 -22.17
CA VAL A 168 1.72 3.45 -22.01
C VAL A 168 1.26 3.75 -20.60
N GLN A 169 -0.04 4.05 -20.43
CA GLN A 169 -0.65 4.31 -19.14
C GLN A 169 -2.09 3.85 -19.12
N TRP A 170 -2.57 3.45 -17.94
CA TRP A 170 -3.95 3.05 -17.70
C TRP A 170 -4.37 3.38 -16.27
N THR A 171 -5.68 3.34 -16.02
CA THR A 171 -6.26 3.59 -14.70
C THR A 171 -7.30 2.52 -14.40
N ASP A 172 -7.09 1.78 -13.31
CA ASP A 172 -7.93 0.70 -12.84
C ASP A 172 -8.76 1.16 -11.63
N PRO A 173 -10.08 1.18 -11.67
CA PRO A 173 -10.87 1.15 -10.44
C PRO A 173 -10.66 -0.19 -9.75
N PHE A 174 -10.67 -0.20 -8.41
CA PHE A 174 -10.56 -1.43 -7.63
C PHE A 174 -11.49 -1.42 -6.42
N ILE A 175 -11.84 -2.63 -5.98
CA ILE A 175 -12.52 -2.88 -4.71
C ILE A 175 -11.79 -3.99 -3.97
N GLY A 176 -11.79 -3.93 -2.65
CA GLY A 176 -11.07 -4.90 -1.83
C GLY A 176 -11.43 -4.85 -0.36
N ALA A 177 -10.57 -5.43 0.46
CA ALA A 177 -10.69 -5.39 1.90
C ALA A 177 -9.30 -5.41 2.57
N ARG A 178 -9.23 -4.78 3.73
CA ARG A 178 -8.10 -4.83 4.65
C ARG A 178 -8.53 -5.59 5.91
N MET A 179 -7.58 -6.29 6.51
CA MET A 179 -7.71 -6.96 7.79
C MET A 179 -6.56 -6.52 8.68
N ILE A 180 -6.88 -6.19 9.93
CA ILE A 180 -5.90 -5.83 10.96
C ILE A 180 -6.11 -6.76 12.14
N TYR A 181 -5.02 -7.33 12.68
CA TYR A 181 -5.03 -8.18 13.86
C TYR A 181 -3.87 -7.82 14.78
N ASP A 182 -4.17 -7.32 15.96
CA ASP A 182 -3.18 -7.01 17.00
C ASP A 182 -2.85 -8.26 17.80
N ILE A 183 -1.70 -8.86 17.53
CA ILE A 183 -1.23 -10.10 18.18
C ILE A 183 -0.95 -9.86 19.67
N ASP A 184 -0.26 -8.76 19.96
CA ASP A 184 0.04 -8.28 21.32
C ASP A 184 0.17 -6.74 21.35
N ASP A 185 0.78 -6.17 22.40
CA ASP A 185 0.98 -4.72 22.52
C ASP A 185 1.92 -4.16 21.43
N ARG A 186 2.88 -4.97 20.92
CA ARG A 186 3.90 -4.57 19.95
C ARG A 186 3.69 -5.15 18.56
N TRP A 187 3.25 -6.40 18.46
CA TRP A 187 3.12 -7.09 17.20
C TRP A 187 1.72 -6.97 16.62
N ASN A 188 1.67 -6.68 15.34
CA ASN A 188 0.44 -6.72 14.58
C ASN A 188 0.62 -7.47 13.26
N PHE A 189 -0.45 -8.05 12.78
CA PHE A 189 -0.56 -8.59 11.43
C PHE A 189 -1.58 -7.77 10.66
N ALA A 190 -1.24 -7.39 9.42
CA ALA A 190 -2.16 -6.72 8.52
C ALA A 190 -2.11 -7.38 7.14
N ALA A 191 -3.26 -7.57 6.54
CA ALA A 191 -3.39 -8.07 5.18
C ALA A 191 -4.37 -7.21 4.39
N GLU A 192 -4.15 -7.10 3.09
CA GLU A 192 -5.02 -6.37 2.16
C GLU A 192 -5.08 -7.13 0.84
N ALA A 193 -6.25 -7.17 0.23
CA ALA A 193 -6.43 -7.70 -1.10
C ALA A 193 -7.48 -6.89 -1.85
N ASP A 194 -7.26 -6.67 -3.14
CA ASP A 194 -8.20 -6.01 -4.04
C ASP A 194 -8.20 -6.66 -5.43
N ILE A 195 -9.32 -6.47 -6.13
CA ILE A 195 -9.48 -6.78 -7.55
C ILE A 195 -9.93 -5.53 -8.27
N GLY A 196 -9.51 -5.37 -9.52
CA GLY A 196 -9.75 -4.15 -10.28
C GLY A 196 -9.65 -4.34 -11.78
N GLY A 197 -9.60 -3.20 -12.50
CA GLY A 197 -9.59 -3.12 -13.95
C GLY A 197 -10.99 -3.07 -14.51
N PHE A 198 -11.70 -4.19 -14.50
CA PHE A 198 -13.09 -4.34 -14.99
C PHE A 198 -13.28 -3.80 -16.42
N GLY A 199 -12.24 -3.80 -17.25
CA GLY A 199 -12.26 -3.25 -18.61
C GLY A 199 -12.21 -1.72 -18.69
N ALA A 200 -12.02 -1.00 -17.57
CA ALA A 200 -11.87 0.47 -17.59
C ALA A 200 -10.42 0.90 -17.93
N GLY A 201 -9.45 0.13 -17.49
CA GLY A 201 -8.02 0.26 -17.80
C GLY A 201 -7.48 -1.09 -18.21
N THR A 202 -7.14 -1.95 -17.23
CA THR A 202 -6.85 -3.37 -17.47
C THR A 202 -8.15 -4.15 -17.66
N ASP A 203 -8.08 -5.28 -18.36
CA ASP A 203 -9.17 -6.26 -18.39
C ASP A 203 -9.40 -6.81 -16.98
N PHE A 204 -8.30 -7.09 -16.28
CA PHE A 204 -8.31 -7.55 -14.91
C PHE A 204 -7.02 -7.16 -14.17
N SER A 205 -7.15 -6.75 -12.92
CA SER A 205 -6.03 -6.60 -12.01
C SER A 205 -6.36 -7.24 -10.65
N ALA A 206 -5.32 -7.74 -9.95
CA ALA A 206 -5.43 -8.26 -8.61
C ALA A 206 -4.21 -7.85 -7.80
N HIS A 207 -4.44 -7.36 -6.60
CA HIS A 207 -3.39 -6.98 -5.67
C HIS A 207 -3.60 -7.68 -4.34
N GLY A 208 -2.50 -8.09 -3.71
CA GLY A 208 -2.50 -8.65 -2.37
C GLY A 208 -1.23 -8.29 -1.63
N GLN A 209 -1.34 -7.99 -0.35
CA GLN A 209 -0.19 -7.77 0.52
C GLN A 209 -0.49 -8.23 1.95
N ALA A 210 0.55 -8.68 2.64
CA ALA A 210 0.47 -9.03 4.05
C ALA A 210 1.73 -8.60 4.77
N TYR A 211 1.60 -8.08 5.98
CA TYR A 211 2.68 -7.54 6.79
C TYR A 211 2.63 -8.07 8.22
N LEU A 212 3.80 -8.32 8.77
CA LEU A 212 4.04 -8.38 10.20
C LEU A 212 4.65 -7.04 10.63
N GLY A 213 4.01 -6.35 11.57
CA GLY A 213 4.42 -5.06 12.10
C GLY A 213 4.92 -5.16 13.52
N TYR A 214 6.00 -4.42 13.84
CA TYR A 214 6.54 -4.28 15.19
C TYR A 214 6.50 -2.82 15.63
N ARG A 215 5.70 -2.52 16.66
CA ARG A 215 5.51 -1.18 17.22
C ARG A 215 6.66 -0.81 18.13
N THR A 216 7.13 0.41 18.00
CA THR A 216 8.16 1.02 18.85
C THR A 216 7.93 2.53 18.96
N MET A 217 8.61 3.18 19.90
CA MET A 217 8.67 4.64 20.00
C MET A 217 10.07 5.09 19.61
N ILE A 218 10.18 5.99 18.64
CA ILE A 218 11.46 6.61 18.27
C ILE A 218 11.35 8.09 18.57
N HIS A 219 12.10 8.58 19.56
CA HIS A 219 12.02 9.96 20.07
C HIS A 219 10.56 10.39 20.37
N ASP A 220 9.81 9.52 21.07
CA ASP A 220 8.40 9.68 21.41
C ASP A 220 7.43 9.71 20.22
N VAL A 221 7.92 9.41 19.00
CA VAL A 221 7.06 9.30 17.82
C VAL A 221 6.65 7.83 17.63
N PRO A 222 5.33 7.53 17.58
CA PRO A 222 4.83 6.19 17.31
C PRO A 222 5.30 5.70 15.93
N THR A 223 6.13 4.67 15.94
CA THR A 223 6.76 4.12 14.75
C THR A 223 6.57 2.61 14.70
N MET A 224 6.24 2.06 13.54
CA MET A 224 6.10 0.62 13.32
C MET A 224 7.01 0.17 12.18
N PHE A 225 7.89 -0.79 12.46
CA PHE A 225 8.64 -1.53 11.44
C PHE A 225 7.70 -2.56 10.82
N ARG A 226 7.74 -2.69 9.49
CA ARG A 226 6.91 -3.65 8.74
C ARG A 226 7.77 -4.49 7.82
N VAL A 227 7.53 -5.79 7.83
CA VAL A 227 8.08 -6.74 6.87
C VAL A 227 6.93 -7.59 6.32
N GLY A 228 6.93 -7.84 5.03
CA GLY A 228 5.83 -8.54 4.41
C GLY A 228 6.12 -8.99 2.99
N TYR A 229 5.06 -9.33 2.30
CA TYR A 229 5.08 -9.76 0.91
C TYR A 229 3.93 -9.10 0.15
N ARG A 230 4.20 -8.66 -1.07
CA ARG A 230 3.25 -7.99 -1.97
C ARG A 230 3.23 -8.68 -3.32
N VAL A 231 2.04 -8.77 -3.90
CA VAL A 231 1.79 -9.29 -5.25
C VAL A 231 0.87 -8.30 -5.97
N LEU A 232 1.17 -7.98 -7.22
CA LEU A 232 0.31 -7.21 -8.11
C LEU A 232 0.29 -7.91 -9.49
N TYR A 233 -0.87 -8.36 -9.90
CA TYR A 233 -1.14 -8.87 -11.23
C TYR A 233 -1.91 -7.84 -12.04
N GLN A 234 -1.51 -7.63 -13.30
CA GLN A 234 -2.20 -6.73 -14.22
C GLN A 234 -2.25 -7.38 -15.61
N ASP A 235 -3.45 -7.39 -16.21
CA ASP A 235 -3.72 -7.85 -17.57
C ASP A 235 -4.28 -6.68 -18.37
N TYR A 236 -3.40 -6.02 -19.13
CA TYR A 236 -3.72 -4.87 -19.95
C TYR A 236 -3.57 -5.21 -21.43
N ASP A 237 -4.61 -4.97 -22.22
CA ASP A 237 -4.61 -5.06 -23.68
C ASP A 237 -5.01 -3.69 -24.27
N GLY A 238 -4.04 -2.96 -24.81
CA GLY A 238 -4.22 -1.64 -25.41
C GLY A 238 -4.64 -1.70 -26.89
N GLY A 239 -5.45 -2.68 -27.27
CA GLY A 239 -5.78 -3.07 -28.62
C GLY A 239 -6.45 -2.05 -29.53
N ASP A 240 -5.65 -1.13 -30.10
CA ASP A 240 -6.00 -0.42 -31.32
C ASP A 240 -4.90 -0.65 -32.36
N ASN A 241 -5.25 -1.16 -33.50
CA ASN A 241 -4.54 -1.66 -34.69
C ASN A 241 -3.17 -1.05 -35.08
N VAL A 242 -2.66 -0.05 -34.39
CA VAL A 242 -1.35 0.60 -34.62
C VAL A 242 -0.48 0.57 -33.35
N SER A 243 -1.06 0.19 -32.22
CA SER A 243 -0.44 0.28 -30.89
C SER A 243 -0.72 -0.93 -30.01
N ASP A 244 -0.82 -2.13 -30.59
CA ASP A 244 -1.10 -3.37 -29.86
C ASP A 244 -0.03 -3.60 -28.76
N PHE A 245 -0.26 -2.97 -27.57
CA PHE A 245 0.57 -3.16 -26.41
C PHE A 245 -0.17 -4.10 -25.43
N LYS A 246 0.44 -5.24 -25.18
CA LYS A 246 -0.07 -6.22 -24.21
C LYS A 246 0.85 -6.29 -23.02
N TYR A 247 0.28 -6.29 -21.84
CA TYR A 247 1.00 -6.37 -20.59
C TYR A 247 0.26 -7.29 -19.63
N ARG A 248 0.69 -8.53 -19.56
CA ARG A 248 0.16 -9.53 -18.64
C ARG A 248 1.26 -9.96 -17.69
N VAL A 249 1.41 -9.23 -16.59
CA VAL A 249 2.56 -9.37 -15.69
C VAL A 249 2.13 -9.47 -14.24
N THR A 250 2.77 -10.39 -13.52
CA THR A 250 2.75 -10.49 -12.07
C THR A 250 4.03 -9.88 -11.53
N GLN A 251 3.89 -8.86 -10.70
CA GLN A 251 4.96 -8.31 -9.87
C GLN A 251 4.80 -8.89 -8.47
N HIS A 252 5.84 -9.46 -7.87
CA HIS A 252 5.75 -10.04 -6.54
C HIS A 252 7.10 -10.02 -5.82
N GLY A 253 7.06 -9.90 -4.49
CA GLY A 253 8.29 -9.91 -3.70
C GLY A 253 8.14 -9.41 -2.29
N PRO A 254 9.23 -9.46 -1.51
CA PRO A 254 9.25 -8.97 -0.14
C PRO A 254 9.14 -7.45 -0.08
N VAL A 255 8.49 -6.98 0.98
CA VAL A 255 8.36 -5.55 1.31
C VAL A 255 8.91 -5.31 2.70
N VAL A 256 9.70 -4.26 2.84
CA VAL A 256 10.20 -3.77 4.14
C VAL A 256 9.93 -2.27 4.22
N GLY A 257 9.41 -1.80 5.35
CA GLY A 257 9.10 -0.38 5.51
C GLY A 257 8.91 0.03 6.96
N LEU A 258 8.62 1.31 7.10
CA LEU A 258 8.27 1.96 8.36
C LEU A 258 6.87 2.56 8.25
N SER A 259 6.16 2.72 9.36
CA SER A 259 4.99 3.59 9.47
C SER A 259 5.21 4.53 10.62
N ILE A 260 5.10 5.82 10.36
CA ILE A 260 5.29 6.91 11.32
C ILE A 260 3.95 7.58 11.48
N THR A 261 3.45 7.67 12.71
CA THR A 261 2.12 8.25 13.02
C THR A 261 2.29 9.61 13.68
N PHE A 262 1.53 10.61 13.17
CA PHE A 262 1.48 11.99 13.63
C PHE A 262 0.09 12.38 14.10
#